data_9b83f241781bd8e3acbdbf7ea142267c
#
_entry.id   9b83f241781bd8e3acbdbf7ea142267c
#
_cell.length_a   1.000
_cell.length_b   1.000
_cell.length_c   1.000
_cell.angle_alpha   90.00
_cell.angle_beta   90.00
_cell.angle_gamma   90.00
#
_symmetry.space_group_name_H-M   'P 1'
#
loop_
_entity.id
_entity.type
_entity.pdbx_description
1 polymer ?
#
loop_
_entity_poly.entity_id
_entity_poly.type
_entity_poly.pdbx_seq_one_letter_code
_entity_poly.pdbx_strand_id
1 'polypeptide(L)'
;MLASRQLDSTGLEEAYYRLFREFFDKAERKRRWSIRDDIPWDRVNRDLNPAIGDVLETFCAVELYLPDYIDKAMPMLRKSRGRAWFHANWGYEEAKHSMAMGDWLTASGQRTEDQLREVETQVGEYEWNLPHDSPIGMVLYGMTQELATFLHYRNLRQCVENEAEGDPALSKVLTLICVDERAHHDFYKQVAKMYLERDRGGTIEALRRVIHTFKMPAVDMLANGRQRVQAIRELKIFDEDIFFSDVVKPLLELLGIQWSEFRQRKPDRRAVSTPSLP
;
A
#
# COMPACT_ATOMS: atom_id res chain seq x y z
N MET A 1 26.49 22.18 -16.80
CA MET A 1 25.09 21.76 -16.57
C MET A 1 24.93 20.23 -16.40
N LEU A 2 25.59 19.36 -17.19
CA LEU A 2 25.52 17.91 -17.04
C LEU A 2 26.14 17.39 -15.73
N ALA A 3 27.27 17.97 -15.31
CA ALA A 3 27.94 17.57 -14.05
C ALA A 3 27.13 17.88 -12.79
N SER A 4 26.42 19.02 -12.74
CA SER A 4 25.58 19.36 -11.59
C SER A 4 24.31 18.48 -11.48
N ARG A 5 23.71 18.07 -12.63
CA ARG A 5 22.57 17.13 -12.63
C ARG A 5 22.99 15.70 -12.23
N GLN A 6 24.21 15.31 -12.56
CA GLN A 6 24.71 13.97 -12.22
C GLN A 6 25.11 13.86 -10.73
N LEU A 7 25.73 14.88 -10.17
CA LEU A 7 26.00 14.99 -8.73
C LEU A 7 24.70 15.01 -7.90
N ASP A 8 23.69 15.72 -8.37
CA ASP A 8 22.37 15.82 -7.74
C ASP A 8 21.61 14.47 -7.74
N SER A 9 21.74 13.68 -8.81
CA SER A 9 21.17 12.32 -8.88
C SER A 9 21.92 11.34 -7.96
N THR A 10 23.23 11.45 -7.88
CA THR A 10 24.06 10.60 -7.00
C THR A 10 23.76 10.85 -5.53
N GLY A 11 23.62 12.09 -5.10
CA GLY A 11 23.25 12.44 -3.74
C GLY A 11 21.86 11.91 -3.33
N LEU A 12 20.91 11.90 -4.28
CA LEU A 12 19.58 11.35 -4.05
C LEU A 12 19.61 9.82 -3.88
N GLU A 13 20.38 9.10 -4.71
CA GLU A 13 20.52 7.64 -4.60
C GLU A 13 21.23 7.23 -3.30
N GLU A 14 22.20 8.00 -2.84
CA GLU A 14 22.80 7.80 -1.53
C GLU A 14 21.79 8.03 -0.39
N ALA A 15 20.94 9.05 -0.50
CA ALA A 15 19.88 9.32 0.48
C ALA A 15 18.85 8.17 0.53
N TYR A 16 18.45 7.64 -0.62
CA TYR A 16 17.57 6.46 -0.66
C TYR A 16 18.22 5.23 -0.01
N TYR A 17 19.51 5.03 -0.25
CA TYR A 17 20.19 3.89 0.35
C TYR A 17 20.33 4.04 1.87
N ARG A 18 20.63 5.24 2.39
CA ARG A 18 20.65 5.51 3.85
C ARG A 18 19.26 5.27 4.46
N LEU A 19 18.22 5.79 3.84
CA LEU A 19 16.85 5.60 4.28
C LEU A 19 16.48 4.10 4.34
N PHE A 20 16.85 3.33 3.30
CA PHE A 20 16.64 1.89 3.31
C PHE A 20 17.43 1.21 4.44
N ARG A 21 18.67 1.60 4.69
CA ARG A 21 19.45 1.03 5.81
C ARG A 21 18.81 1.30 7.16
N GLU A 22 18.30 2.48 7.39
CA GLU A 22 17.58 2.83 8.61
C GLU A 22 16.28 2.00 8.75
N PHE A 23 15.53 1.87 7.67
CA PHE A 23 14.33 1.02 7.62
C PHE A 23 14.69 -0.43 7.94
N PHE A 24 15.69 -1.00 7.26
CA PHE A 24 16.13 -2.37 7.44
C PHE A 24 16.61 -2.64 8.87
N ASP A 25 17.53 -1.83 9.37
CA ASP A 25 18.10 -2.00 10.73
C ASP A 25 17.01 -1.89 11.83
N LYS A 26 16.00 -1.05 11.60
CA LYS A 26 14.86 -0.91 12.51
C LYS A 26 13.94 -2.13 12.44
N ALA A 27 13.70 -2.65 11.23
CA ALA A 27 12.94 -3.86 11.02
C ALA A 27 13.58 -5.05 11.74
N GLU A 28 14.88 -5.31 11.48
CA GLU A 28 15.62 -6.44 12.08
C GLU A 28 15.59 -6.42 13.61
N ARG A 29 15.66 -5.25 14.21
CA ARG A 29 15.74 -5.13 15.68
C ARG A 29 14.38 -5.12 16.39
N LYS A 30 13.29 -4.70 15.72
CA LYS A 30 12.04 -4.35 16.45
C LYS A 30 10.75 -4.80 15.77
N ARG A 31 10.80 -5.23 14.51
CA ARG A 31 9.58 -5.38 13.72
C ARG A 31 9.45 -6.75 13.05
N ARG A 32 10.52 -7.56 13.02
CA ARG A 32 10.43 -8.93 12.52
C ARG A 32 9.53 -9.78 13.42
N TRP A 33 8.68 -10.55 12.81
CA TRP A 33 7.76 -11.45 13.48
C TRP A 33 7.67 -12.80 12.75
N SER A 34 7.29 -13.83 13.49
CA SER A 34 7.11 -15.19 13.02
C SER A 34 5.62 -15.52 12.96
N ILE A 35 5.14 -15.98 11.81
CA ILE A 35 3.75 -16.44 11.66
C ILE A 35 3.47 -17.56 12.66
N ARG A 36 4.44 -18.46 12.86
CA ARG A 36 4.29 -19.62 13.72
C ARG A 36 4.31 -19.28 15.21
N ASP A 37 5.24 -18.39 15.63
CA ASP A 37 5.60 -18.26 17.04
C ASP A 37 4.95 -17.02 17.70
N ASP A 38 4.62 -15.97 16.94
CA ASP A 38 4.11 -14.71 17.46
C ASP A 38 2.59 -14.60 17.44
N ILE A 39 1.88 -15.54 16.78
CA ILE A 39 0.44 -15.57 16.67
C ILE A 39 -0.14 -16.66 17.58
N PRO A 40 -1.10 -16.33 18.46
CA PRO A 40 -1.70 -17.30 19.37
C PRO A 40 -2.75 -18.17 18.65
N TRP A 41 -2.30 -19.09 17.82
CA TRP A 41 -3.13 -19.97 16.99
C TRP A 41 -4.11 -20.83 17.77
N ASP A 42 -3.80 -21.16 19.02
CA ASP A 42 -4.68 -21.86 19.97
C ASP A 42 -5.89 -21.04 20.42
N ARG A 43 -5.93 -19.75 20.06
CA ARG A 43 -7.00 -18.79 20.43
C ARG A 43 -7.82 -18.32 19.24
N VAL A 44 -7.83 -19.04 18.13
CA VAL A 44 -8.67 -18.77 16.96
C VAL A 44 -10.13 -19.00 17.32
N ASN A 45 -10.97 -18.01 17.04
CA ASN A 45 -12.42 -18.11 17.21
C ASN A 45 -13.09 -18.63 15.94
N ARG A 46 -13.64 -19.85 15.99
CA ARG A 46 -14.31 -20.47 14.84
C ARG A 46 -15.72 -19.96 14.59
N ASP A 47 -16.30 -19.29 15.57
CA ASP A 47 -17.65 -18.73 15.51
C ASP A 47 -17.64 -17.23 15.19
N LEU A 48 -16.48 -16.67 14.79
CA LEU A 48 -16.37 -15.28 14.37
C LEU A 48 -17.28 -15.01 13.16
N ASN A 49 -17.87 -13.82 13.11
CA ASN A 49 -18.77 -13.37 12.04
C ASN A 49 -18.19 -13.67 10.64
N PRO A 50 -18.88 -14.48 9.80
CA PRO A 50 -18.39 -14.86 8.48
C PRO A 50 -18.10 -13.67 7.55
N ALA A 51 -18.78 -12.53 7.71
CA ALA A 51 -18.50 -11.33 6.93
C ALA A 51 -17.07 -10.79 7.14
N ILE A 52 -16.49 -11.02 8.33
CA ILE A 52 -15.08 -10.70 8.61
C ILE A 52 -14.15 -11.62 7.80
N GLY A 53 -14.47 -12.92 7.73
CA GLY A 53 -13.74 -13.89 6.91
C GLY A 53 -13.79 -13.57 5.41
N ASP A 54 -14.95 -13.13 4.89
CA ASP A 54 -15.11 -12.72 3.48
C ASP A 54 -14.23 -11.51 3.13
N VAL A 55 -14.16 -10.53 4.02
CA VAL A 55 -13.28 -9.37 3.84
C VAL A 55 -11.81 -9.77 3.98
N LEU A 56 -11.47 -10.62 4.94
CA LEU A 56 -10.10 -11.10 5.12
C LEU A 56 -9.61 -11.91 3.91
N GLU A 57 -10.47 -12.75 3.32
CA GLU A 57 -10.17 -13.44 2.05
C GLU A 57 -9.86 -12.43 0.93
N THR A 58 -10.63 -11.34 0.86
CA THR A 58 -10.38 -10.29 -0.14
C THR A 58 -8.99 -9.69 0.04
N PHE A 59 -8.58 -9.39 1.27
CA PHE A 59 -7.26 -8.85 1.56
C PHE A 59 -6.16 -9.88 1.27
N CYS A 60 -6.35 -11.13 1.68
CA CYS A 60 -5.44 -12.22 1.34
C CYS A 60 -5.24 -12.35 -0.17
N ALA A 61 -6.34 -12.30 -0.94
CA ALA A 61 -6.30 -12.43 -2.41
C ALA A 61 -5.59 -11.26 -3.10
N VAL A 62 -5.71 -10.03 -2.57
CA VAL A 62 -4.99 -8.86 -3.09
C VAL A 62 -3.47 -9.03 -2.94
N GLU A 63 -3.01 -9.61 -1.84
CA GLU A 63 -1.59 -9.86 -1.60
C GLU A 63 -1.03 -10.98 -2.49
N LEU A 64 -1.85 -11.86 -3.04
CA LEU A 64 -1.41 -12.90 -4.00
C LEU A 64 -0.91 -12.32 -5.33
N TYR A 65 -1.21 -11.06 -5.66
CA TYR A 65 -0.61 -10.36 -6.81
C TYR A 65 0.83 -9.90 -6.56
N LEU A 66 1.44 -10.27 -5.46
CA LEU A 66 2.82 -9.94 -5.12
C LEU A 66 3.84 -10.19 -6.26
N PRO A 67 3.78 -11.29 -7.04
CA PRO A 67 4.69 -11.49 -8.16
C PRO A 67 4.63 -10.33 -9.16
N ASP A 68 3.43 -9.83 -9.49
CA ASP A 68 3.26 -8.69 -10.41
C ASP A 68 3.75 -7.40 -9.78
N TYR A 69 3.46 -7.16 -8.49
CA TYR A 69 3.94 -5.97 -7.78
C TYR A 69 5.46 -5.88 -7.82
N ILE A 70 6.15 -7.01 -7.65
CA ILE A 70 7.61 -7.08 -7.68
C ILE A 70 8.14 -6.97 -9.12
N ASP A 71 7.66 -7.80 -10.03
CA ASP A 71 8.17 -7.87 -11.40
C ASP A 71 7.98 -6.55 -12.15
N LYS A 72 6.77 -6.00 -12.11
CA LYS A 72 6.43 -4.78 -12.85
C LYS A 72 7.18 -3.53 -12.34
N ALA A 73 7.43 -3.41 -11.04
CA ALA A 73 8.11 -2.24 -10.47
C ALA A 73 9.64 -2.37 -10.49
N MET A 74 10.19 -3.58 -10.36
CA MET A 74 11.64 -3.79 -10.23
C MET A 74 12.46 -3.23 -11.42
N PRO A 75 12.05 -3.35 -12.70
CA PRO A 75 12.77 -2.75 -13.82
C PRO A 75 12.94 -1.23 -13.70
N MET A 76 11.92 -0.53 -13.18
CA MET A 76 11.95 0.92 -12.93
C MET A 76 12.93 1.29 -11.81
N LEU A 77 13.07 0.42 -10.81
CA LEU A 77 13.85 0.65 -9.59
C LEU A 77 15.30 0.13 -9.69
N ARG A 78 15.63 -0.70 -10.68
CA ARG A 78 16.89 -1.45 -10.78
C ARG A 78 18.16 -0.59 -10.63
N LYS A 79 18.13 0.65 -11.09
CA LYS A 79 19.27 1.57 -11.01
C LYS A 79 19.38 2.30 -9.67
N SER A 80 18.43 2.11 -8.77
CA SER A 80 18.36 2.71 -7.45
C SER A 80 18.47 1.64 -6.37
N ARG A 81 19.68 1.41 -5.85
CA ARG A 81 19.90 0.35 -4.86
C ARG A 81 18.98 0.48 -3.65
N GLY A 82 18.83 1.67 -3.10
CA GLY A 82 18.00 1.89 -1.91
C GLY A 82 16.52 1.55 -2.17
N ARG A 83 15.98 2.00 -3.29
CA ARG A 83 14.58 1.72 -3.65
C ARG A 83 14.37 0.26 -4.06
N ALA A 84 15.26 -0.31 -4.87
CA ALA A 84 15.15 -1.70 -5.29
C ALA A 84 15.26 -2.68 -4.12
N TRP A 85 16.17 -2.42 -3.16
CA TRP A 85 16.33 -3.27 -1.99
C TRP A 85 15.19 -3.08 -0.99
N PHE A 86 14.65 -1.86 -0.84
CA PHE A 86 13.41 -1.65 -0.11
C PHE A 86 12.28 -2.47 -0.72
N HIS A 87 12.09 -2.39 -2.03
CA HIS A 87 11.00 -3.09 -2.73
C HIS A 87 11.10 -4.61 -2.60
N ALA A 88 12.31 -5.18 -2.67
CA ALA A 88 12.52 -6.60 -2.42
C ALA A 88 12.20 -7.01 -0.96
N ASN A 89 12.59 -6.16 0.02
CA ASN A 89 12.28 -6.39 1.43
C ASN A 89 10.79 -6.19 1.72
N TRP A 90 10.17 -5.18 1.11
CA TRP A 90 8.74 -4.94 1.15
C TRP A 90 7.98 -6.20 0.67
N GLY A 91 8.34 -6.75 -0.49
CA GLY A 91 7.71 -7.96 -0.99
C GLY A 91 7.85 -9.18 -0.06
N TYR A 92 8.96 -9.31 0.68
CA TYR A 92 9.09 -10.33 1.71
C TYR A 92 8.05 -10.13 2.85
N GLU A 93 7.79 -8.89 3.25
CA GLU A 93 6.83 -8.57 4.30
C GLU A 93 5.38 -8.78 3.81
N GLU A 94 5.06 -8.37 2.57
CA GLU A 94 3.74 -8.58 1.95
C GLU A 94 3.41 -10.07 1.77
N ALA A 95 4.40 -10.90 1.40
CA ALA A 95 4.21 -12.36 1.35
C ALA A 95 3.75 -12.93 2.70
N LYS A 96 4.27 -12.40 3.81
CA LYS A 96 3.85 -12.82 5.16
C LYS A 96 2.43 -12.41 5.48
N HIS A 97 1.98 -11.26 4.97
CA HIS A 97 0.61 -10.80 5.16
C HIS A 97 -0.39 -11.79 4.55
N SER A 98 -0.18 -12.18 3.28
CA SER A 98 -1.00 -13.19 2.62
C SER A 98 -0.99 -14.52 3.36
N MET A 99 0.20 -15.04 3.69
CA MET A 99 0.34 -16.31 4.39
C MET A 99 -0.37 -16.31 5.75
N ALA A 100 -0.19 -15.29 6.56
CA ALA A 100 -0.80 -15.23 7.89
C ALA A 100 -2.33 -15.12 7.84
N MET A 101 -2.88 -14.39 6.86
CA MET A 101 -4.32 -14.31 6.63
C MET A 101 -4.88 -15.65 6.12
N GLY A 102 -4.20 -16.31 5.19
CA GLY A 102 -4.57 -17.64 4.71
C GLY A 102 -4.57 -18.70 5.80
N ASP A 103 -3.52 -18.71 6.66
CA ASP A 103 -3.43 -19.59 7.80
C ASP A 103 -4.59 -19.38 8.79
N TRP A 104 -4.98 -18.13 9.05
CA TRP A 104 -6.13 -17.85 9.91
C TRP A 104 -7.45 -18.33 9.26
N LEU A 105 -7.66 -18.09 7.96
CA LEU A 105 -8.86 -18.50 7.24
C LEU A 105 -9.07 -20.02 7.31
N THR A 106 -7.98 -20.80 7.24
CA THR A 106 -8.06 -22.25 7.37
C THR A 106 -8.19 -22.71 8.83
N ALA A 107 -7.44 -22.13 9.75
CA ALA A 107 -7.49 -22.48 11.17
C ALA A 107 -8.87 -22.20 11.81
N SER A 108 -9.51 -21.10 11.40
CA SER A 108 -10.87 -20.75 11.83
C SER A 108 -11.97 -21.62 11.21
N GLY A 109 -11.67 -22.32 10.12
CA GLY A 109 -12.65 -23.07 9.32
C GLY A 109 -13.52 -22.17 8.44
N GLN A 110 -13.23 -20.87 8.36
CA GLN A 110 -13.93 -19.93 7.48
C GLN A 110 -13.70 -20.27 6.00
N ARG A 111 -12.55 -20.84 5.68
CA ARG A 111 -12.22 -21.38 4.36
C ARG A 111 -11.52 -22.73 4.47
N THR A 112 -11.71 -23.56 3.45
CA THR A 112 -10.92 -24.77 3.23
C THR A 112 -9.67 -24.45 2.43
N GLU A 113 -8.65 -25.30 2.50
CA GLU A 113 -7.46 -25.19 1.64
C GLU A 113 -7.81 -25.24 0.14
N ASP A 114 -8.84 -26.02 -0.25
CA ASP A 114 -9.29 -26.10 -1.64
C ASP A 114 -9.89 -24.78 -2.12
N GLN A 115 -10.69 -24.09 -1.26
CA GLN A 115 -11.22 -22.77 -1.57
C GLN A 115 -10.12 -21.71 -1.73
N LEU A 116 -9.11 -21.72 -0.87
CA LEU A 116 -7.97 -20.80 -1.02
C LEU A 116 -7.16 -21.11 -2.29
N ARG A 117 -6.95 -22.37 -2.62
CA ARG A 117 -6.29 -22.79 -3.87
C ARG A 117 -7.06 -22.35 -5.11
N GLU A 118 -8.40 -22.33 -5.06
CA GLU A 118 -9.23 -21.80 -6.13
C GLU A 118 -9.03 -20.29 -6.29
N VAL A 119 -8.97 -19.53 -5.19
CA VAL A 119 -8.64 -18.08 -5.20
C VAL A 119 -7.26 -17.83 -5.79
N GLU A 120 -6.24 -18.60 -5.39
CA GLU A 120 -4.88 -18.51 -5.97
C GLU A 120 -4.88 -18.77 -7.48
N THR A 121 -5.63 -19.77 -7.93
CA THR A 121 -5.77 -20.09 -9.36
C THR A 121 -6.40 -18.92 -10.12
N GLN A 122 -7.49 -18.36 -9.61
CA GLN A 122 -8.17 -17.22 -10.22
C GLN A 122 -7.29 -15.96 -10.27
N VAL A 123 -6.52 -15.68 -9.23
CA VAL A 123 -5.55 -14.57 -9.22
C VAL A 123 -4.49 -14.78 -10.30
N GLY A 124 -3.99 -16.00 -10.47
CA GLY A 124 -2.99 -16.34 -11.48
C GLY A 124 -3.44 -16.21 -12.94
N GLU A 125 -4.75 -16.07 -13.20
CA GLU A 125 -5.28 -15.89 -14.57
C GLU A 125 -5.09 -14.46 -15.13
N TYR A 126 -4.87 -13.48 -14.28
CA TYR A 126 -4.81 -12.06 -14.65
C TYR A 126 -3.57 -11.39 -14.09
N GLU A 127 -2.90 -10.61 -14.93
CA GLU A 127 -1.74 -9.82 -14.50
C GLU A 127 -2.18 -8.44 -14.01
N TRP A 128 -1.70 -8.04 -12.83
CA TRP A 128 -1.82 -6.66 -12.39
C TRP A 128 -0.74 -5.78 -13.03
N ASN A 129 -1.11 -4.56 -13.42
CA ASN A 129 -0.20 -3.61 -14.04
C ASN A 129 -0.03 -2.35 -13.17
N LEU A 130 1.17 -1.75 -13.24
CA LEU A 130 1.47 -0.52 -12.50
C LEU A 130 0.47 0.58 -12.84
N PRO A 131 -0.14 1.25 -11.85
CA PRO A 131 -1.07 2.36 -12.09
C PRO A 131 -0.38 3.62 -12.59
N HIS A 132 0.94 3.72 -12.46
CA HIS A 132 1.75 4.84 -12.91
C HIS A 132 3.05 4.36 -13.55
N ASP A 133 3.45 5.04 -14.63
CA ASP A 133 4.63 4.71 -15.44
C ASP A 133 5.92 5.44 -15.01
N SER A 134 5.88 6.22 -13.95
CA SER A 134 7.01 7.02 -13.46
C SER A 134 7.40 6.68 -12.02
N PRO A 135 8.71 6.74 -11.68
CA PRO A 135 9.17 6.48 -10.31
C PRO A 135 8.50 7.37 -9.26
N ILE A 136 8.25 8.65 -9.57
CA ILE A 136 7.56 9.56 -8.66
C ILE A 136 6.07 9.16 -8.50
N GLY A 137 5.41 8.80 -9.59
CA GLY A 137 4.02 8.33 -9.57
C GLY A 137 3.87 7.09 -8.69
N MET A 138 4.77 6.10 -8.85
CA MET A 138 4.74 4.88 -8.04
C MET A 138 5.08 5.12 -6.56
N VAL A 139 6.01 6.03 -6.25
CA VAL A 139 6.29 6.41 -4.85
C VAL A 139 5.08 7.04 -4.18
N LEU A 140 4.40 7.96 -4.88
CA LEU A 140 3.22 8.64 -4.34
C LEU A 140 2.00 7.70 -4.27
N TYR A 141 1.89 6.78 -5.23
CA TYR A 141 0.89 5.72 -5.19
C TYR A 141 1.14 4.79 -4.00
N GLY A 142 2.35 4.24 -3.84
CA GLY A 142 2.70 3.39 -2.70
C GLY A 142 2.48 4.10 -1.36
N MET A 143 2.91 5.37 -1.22
CA MET A 143 2.64 6.15 -0.01
C MET A 143 1.14 6.23 0.31
N THR A 144 0.30 6.42 -0.70
CA THR A 144 -1.16 6.54 -0.53
C THR A 144 -1.78 5.18 -0.23
N GLN A 145 -1.35 4.15 -0.95
CA GLN A 145 -1.82 2.78 -0.82
C GLN A 145 -1.49 2.19 0.54
N GLU A 146 -0.24 2.31 1.03
CA GLU A 146 0.16 1.79 2.35
C GLU A 146 -0.61 2.44 3.50
N LEU A 147 -0.91 3.73 3.40
CA LEU A 147 -1.77 4.39 4.40
C LEU A 147 -3.21 3.86 4.34
N ALA A 148 -3.76 3.68 3.14
CA ALA A 148 -5.09 3.11 2.96
C ALA A 148 -5.15 1.66 3.45
N THR A 149 -4.14 0.84 3.15
CA THR A 149 -4.03 -0.56 3.59
C THR A 149 -3.91 -0.65 5.12
N PHE A 150 -3.08 0.21 5.73
CA PHE A 150 -3.04 0.34 7.19
C PHE A 150 -4.42 0.59 7.79
N LEU A 151 -5.23 1.48 7.17
CA LEU A 151 -6.58 1.78 7.64
C LEU A 151 -7.53 0.59 7.48
N HIS A 152 -7.43 -0.15 6.38
CA HIS A 152 -8.20 -1.37 6.16
C HIS A 152 -7.95 -2.39 7.26
N TYR A 153 -6.70 -2.71 7.55
CA TYR A 153 -6.35 -3.68 8.59
C TYR A 153 -6.68 -3.18 10.00
N ARG A 154 -6.46 -1.90 10.29
CA ARG A 154 -6.83 -1.31 11.59
C ARG A 154 -8.33 -1.38 11.83
N ASN A 155 -9.13 -1.01 10.83
CA ASN A 155 -10.58 -0.96 10.95
C ASN A 155 -11.18 -2.37 10.99
N LEU A 156 -10.64 -3.31 10.19
CA LEU A 156 -11.01 -4.73 10.28
C LEU A 156 -10.70 -5.29 11.67
N ARG A 157 -9.53 -4.96 12.25
CA ARG A 157 -9.21 -5.35 13.64
C ARG A 157 -10.23 -4.81 14.63
N GLN A 158 -10.69 -3.57 14.49
CA GLN A 158 -11.73 -3.01 15.34
C GLN A 158 -13.05 -3.78 15.20
N CYS A 159 -13.41 -4.23 13.99
CA CYS A 159 -14.58 -5.11 13.81
C CYS A 159 -14.41 -6.41 14.59
N VAL A 160 -13.26 -7.07 14.51
CA VAL A 160 -12.94 -8.29 15.26
C VAL A 160 -13.03 -8.07 16.78
N GLU A 161 -12.44 -6.97 17.27
CA GLU A 161 -12.41 -6.63 18.70
C GLU A 161 -13.80 -6.23 19.25
N ASN A 162 -14.74 -5.81 18.40
CA ASN A 162 -16.11 -5.47 18.77
C ASN A 162 -17.06 -6.69 18.79
N GLU A 163 -16.66 -7.83 18.25
CA GLU A 163 -17.43 -9.08 18.40
C GLU A 163 -17.38 -9.55 19.86
N ALA A 164 -18.44 -10.19 20.31
CA ALA A 164 -18.65 -10.50 21.74
C ALA A 164 -17.49 -11.29 22.39
N GLU A 165 -16.89 -12.22 21.65
CA GLU A 165 -15.75 -13.02 22.11
C GLU A 165 -14.44 -12.60 21.43
N GLY A 166 -14.52 -11.80 20.36
CA GLY A 166 -13.39 -11.40 19.55
C GLY A 166 -12.62 -12.57 18.94
N ASP A 167 -11.45 -12.32 18.41
CA ASP A 167 -10.49 -13.33 17.97
C ASP A 167 -9.05 -12.85 18.27
N PRO A 168 -8.40 -13.37 19.32
CA PRO A 168 -7.06 -12.93 19.68
C PRO A 168 -5.99 -13.27 18.64
N ALA A 169 -6.17 -14.35 17.86
CA ALA A 169 -5.22 -14.71 16.80
C ALA A 169 -5.32 -13.73 15.62
N LEU A 170 -6.54 -13.47 15.12
CA LEU A 170 -6.76 -12.52 14.04
C LEU A 170 -6.39 -11.09 14.45
N SER A 171 -6.77 -10.66 15.65
CA SER A 171 -6.37 -9.35 16.19
C SER A 171 -4.86 -9.19 16.24
N LYS A 172 -4.13 -10.27 16.57
CA LYS A 172 -2.67 -10.26 16.56
C LYS A 172 -2.10 -10.20 15.14
N VAL A 173 -2.60 -11.00 14.19
CA VAL A 173 -2.23 -10.94 12.78
C VAL A 173 -2.38 -9.51 12.26
N LEU A 174 -3.58 -8.93 12.38
CA LEU A 174 -3.88 -7.58 11.91
C LEU A 174 -3.03 -6.50 12.60
N THR A 175 -2.68 -6.70 13.87
CA THR A 175 -1.78 -5.80 14.59
C THR A 175 -0.37 -5.81 14.00
N LEU A 176 0.17 -6.99 13.70
CA LEU A 176 1.51 -7.15 13.13
C LEU A 176 1.58 -6.57 11.72
N ILE A 177 0.58 -6.86 10.88
CA ILE A 177 0.45 -6.28 9.55
C ILE A 177 0.37 -4.75 9.63
N CYS A 178 -0.47 -4.18 10.49
CA CYS A 178 -0.56 -2.73 10.69
C CYS A 178 0.80 -2.07 11.02
N VAL A 179 1.66 -2.75 11.76
CA VAL A 179 3.01 -2.25 12.08
C VAL A 179 3.89 -2.21 10.84
N ASP A 180 3.80 -3.23 9.97
CA ASP A 180 4.53 -3.29 8.71
C ASP A 180 4.04 -2.22 7.74
N GLU A 181 2.73 -2.08 7.52
CA GLU A 181 2.12 -1.08 6.64
C GLU A 181 2.50 0.36 7.02
N ARG A 182 2.53 0.65 8.33
CA ARG A 182 2.99 1.97 8.80
C ARG A 182 4.45 2.23 8.49
N ALA A 183 5.29 1.21 8.55
CA ALA A 183 6.71 1.34 8.24
C ALA A 183 6.93 1.50 6.72
N HIS A 184 6.16 0.79 5.89
CA HIS A 184 6.14 0.94 4.44
C HIS A 184 5.70 2.36 4.06
N HIS A 185 4.56 2.81 4.59
CA HIS A 185 4.07 4.17 4.40
C HIS A 185 5.13 5.22 4.80
N ASP A 186 5.79 5.05 5.95
CA ASP A 186 6.81 6.00 6.43
C ASP A 186 7.99 6.07 5.47
N PHE A 187 8.44 4.94 4.92
CA PHE A 187 9.49 4.90 3.92
C PHE A 187 9.09 5.69 2.65
N TYR A 188 7.94 5.39 2.06
CA TYR A 188 7.47 6.10 0.87
C TYR A 188 7.25 7.59 1.13
N LYS A 189 6.75 7.97 2.30
CA LYS A 189 6.59 9.36 2.73
C LYS A 189 7.92 10.11 2.77
N GLN A 190 8.99 9.49 3.31
CA GLN A 190 10.31 10.11 3.32
C GLN A 190 10.85 10.31 1.91
N VAL A 191 10.66 9.33 1.02
CA VAL A 191 11.01 9.46 -0.39
C VAL A 191 10.21 10.57 -1.07
N ALA A 192 8.90 10.67 -0.81
CA ALA A 192 8.05 11.74 -1.34
C ALA A 192 8.50 13.14 -0.89
N LYS A 193 8.96 13.28 0.37
CA LYS A 193 9.55 14.54 0.87
C LYS A 193 10.82 14.92 0.11
N MET A 194 11.69 13.98 -0.21
CA MET A 194 12.88 14.26 -1.03
C MET A 194 12.50 14.75 -2.44
N TYR A 195 11.42 14.23 -3.03
CA TYR A 195 10.89 14.76 -4.29
C TYR A 195 10.32 16.17 -4.16
N LEU A 196 9.59 16.45 -3.06
CA LEU A 196 9.06 17.80 -2.79
C LEU A 196 10.15 18.85 -2.60
N GLU A 197 11.23 18.52 -1.92
CA GLU A 197 12.40 19.40 -1.75
C GLU A 197 13.07 19.72 -3.09
N ARG A 198 13.08 18.76 -4.00
CA ARG A 198 13.73 18.92 -5.31
C ARG A 198 12.85 19.61 -6.36
N ASP A 199 11.60 19.23 -6.45
CA ASP A 199 10.57 19.80 -7.36
C ASP A 199 9.20 19.76 -6.71
N ARG A 200 8.91 20.76 -5.89
CA ARG A 200 7.64 20.86 -5.19
C ARG A 200 6.46 20.88 -6.15
N GLY A 201 6.54 21.69 -7.19
CA GLY A 201 5.42 21.87 -8.13
C GLY A 201 5.12 20.61 -8.94
N GLY A 202 6.14 19.95 -9.46
CA GLY A 202 5.99 18.67 -10.19
C GLY A 202 5.52 17.53 -9.30
N THR A 203 5.99 17.50 -8.04
CA THR A 203 5.57 16.48 -7.06
C THR A 203 4.11 16.64 -6.68
N ILE A 204 3.63 17.87 -6.43
CA ILE A 204 2.20 18.14 -6.13
C ILE A 204 1.31 17.78 -7.32
N GLU A 205 1.76 18.07 -8.54
CA GLU A 205 1.04 17.69 -9.76
C GLU A 205 0.93 16.16 -9.89
N ALA A 206 2.01 15.42 -9.61
CA ALA A 206 2.02 13.97 -9.61
C ALA A 206 1.10 13.40 -8.51
N LEU A 207 1.16 13.96 -7.29
CA LEU A 207 0.29 13.55 -6.17
C LEU A 207 -1.19 13.79 -6.52
N ARG A 208 -1.52 14.90 -7.15
CA ARG A 208 -2.89 15.19 -7.59
C ARG A 208 -3.38 14.11 -8.56
N ARG A 209 -2.56 13.71 -9.54
CA ARG A 209 -2.91 12.63 -10.46
C ARG A 209 -3.15 11.32 -9.72
N VAL A 210 -2.24 10.95 -8.81
CA VAL A 210 -2.39 9.74 -7.99
C VAL A 210 -3.69 9.75 -7.21
N ILE A 211 -4.00 10.82 -6.48
CA ILE A 211 -5.23 10.90 -5.66
C ILE A 211 -6.49 10.82 -6.54
N HIS A 212 -6.49 11.48 -7.71
CA HIS A 212 -7.67 11.46 -8.60
C HIS A 212 -7.90 10.12 -9.30
N THR A 213 -6.87 9.33 -9.48
CA THR A 213 -6.96 8.01 -10.16
C THR A 213 -6.78 6.86 -9.19
N PHE A 214 -6.71 7.14 -7.89
CA PHE A 214 -6.43 6.14 -6.88
C PHE A 214 -7.48 5.03 -6.88
N LYS A 215 -6.98 3.81 -6.92
CA LYS A 215 -7.71 2.58 -6.66
C LYS A 215 -6.84 1.67 -5.82
N MET A 216 -7.44 0.93 -4.92
CA MET A 216 -6.75 -0.18 -4.25
C MET A 216 -6.30 -1.21 -5.30
N PRO A 217 -5.08 -1.76 -5.17
CA PRO A 217 -4.56 -2.69 -6.16
C PRO A 217 -5.46 -3.93 -6.26
N ALA A 218 -5.59 -4.45 -7.47
CA ALA A 218 -6.15 -5.75 -7.80
C ALA A 218 -7.60 -6.06 -7.38
N VAL A 219 -8.25 -5.31 -6.51
CA VAL A 219 -9.62 -5.62 -6.03
C VAL A 219 -10.62 -5.73 -7.19
N ASP A 220 -10.49 -4.87 -8.19
CA ASP A 220 -11.35 -4.89 -9.40
C ASP A 220 -11.14 -6.16 -10.26
N MET A 221 -10.04 -6.88 -10.06
CA MET A 221 -9.65 -8.07 -10.83
C MET A 221 -10.13 -9.37 -10.17
N LEU A 222 -10.45 -9.31 -8.88
CA LEU A 222 -10.95 -10.46 -8.15
C LEU A 222 -12.36 -10.84 -8.61
N ALA A 223 -12.66 -12.13 -8.59
CA ALA A 223 -14.03 -12.61 -8.78
C ALA A 223 -14.97 -11.91 -7.78
N ASN A 224 -16.10 -11.44 -8.31
CA ASN A 224 -17.08 -10.69 -7.50
C ASN A 224 -16.54 -9.40 -6.85
N GLY A 225 -15.58 -8.71 -7.47
CA GLY A 225 -14.93 -7.53 -6.92
C GLY A 225 -15.89 -6.46 -6.40
N ARG A 226 -17.04 -6.24 -7.06
CA ARG A 226 -18.06 -5.28 -6.59
C ARG A 226 -18.68 -5.72 -5.26
N GLN A 227 -19.00 -6.99 -5.09
CA GLN A 227 -19.55 -7.54 -3.85
C GLN A 227 -18.51 -7.45 -2.73
N ARG A 228 -17.24 -7.72 -3.04
CA ARG A 228 -16.13 -7.58 -2.08
C ARG A 228 -15.97 -6.14 -1.58
N VAL A 229 -16.02 -5.16 -2.47
CA VAL A 229 -16.00 -3.73 -2.10
C VAL A 229 -17.22 -3.37 -1.26
N GLN A 230 -18.40 -3.90 -1.59
CA GLN A 230 -19.60 -3.65 -0.82
C GLN A 230 -19.50 -4.22 0.60
N ALA A 231 -18.97 -5.44 0.77
CA ALA A 231 -18.76 -6.03 2.10
C ALA A 231 -17.80 -5.19 2.97
N ILE A 232 -16.72 -4.65 2.38
CA ILE A 232 -15.79 -3.73 3.07
C ILE A 232 -16.54 -2.48 3.57
N ARG A 233 -17.44 -1.91 2.76
CA ARG A 233 -18.24 -0.73 3.11
C ARG A 233 -19.28 -1.04 4.20
N GLU A 234 -19.96 -2.17 4.12
CA GLU A 234 -20.98 -2.59 5.11
C GLU A 234 -20.39 -2.78 6.49
N LEU A 235 -19.18 -3.30 6.59
CA LEU A 235 -18.43 -3.38 7.82
C LEU A 235 -17.78 -2.05 8.23
N LYS A 236 -17.98 -0.96 7.46
CA LYS A 236 -17.39 0.38 7.69
C LYS A 236 -15.87 0.35 7.82
N ILE A 237 -15.23 -0.53 7.06
CA ILE A 237 -13.78 -0.68 7.06
C ILE A 237 -13.14 0.41 6.22
N PHE A 238 -13.68 0.65 5.01
CA PHE A 238 -13.16 1.66 4.10
C PHE A 238 -14.20 2.09 3.07
N ASP A 239 -14.26 3.40 2.81
CA ASP A 239 -15.10 4.04 1.82
C ASP A 239 -14.46 5.36 1.33
N GLU A 240 -15.15 6.09 0.48
CA GLU A 240 -14.70 7.37 -0.06
C GLU A 240 -14.52 8.46 0.99
N ASP A 241 -15.35 8.48 2.04
CA ASP A 241 -15.27 9.45 3.13
C ASP A 241 -14.04 9.19 3.99
N ILE A 242 -13.77 7.92 4.34
CA ILE A 242 -12.55 7.49 5.04
C ILE A 242 -11.32 7.80 4.17
N PHE A 243 -11.35 7.50 2.87
CA PHE A 243 -10.25 7.85 1.98
C PHE A 243 -9.94 9.34 2.01
N PHE A 244 -10.95 10.19 1.92
CA PHE A 244 -10.76 11.62 1.93
C PHE A 244 -10.29 12.15 3.29
N SER A 245 -10.96 11.72 4.40
CA SER A 245 -10.70 12.24 5.75
C SER A 245 -9.42 11.71 6.36
N ASP A 246 -9.15 10.40 6.17
CA ASP A 246 -8.10 9.68 6.91
C ASP A 246 -6.87 9.35 6.04
N VAL A 247 -6.97 9.50 4.71
CA VAL A 247 -5.83 9.35 3.80
C VAL A 247 -5.46 10.69 3.19
N VAL A 248 -6.32 11.32 2.38
CA VAL A 248 -5.96 12.50 1.59
C VAL A 248 -5.57 13.68 2.49
N LYS A 249 -6.41 14.05 3.45
CA LYS A 249 -6.12 15.17 4.36
C LYS A 249 -4.82 14.96 5.15
N PRO A 250 -4.63 13.81 5.85
CA PRO A 250 -3.39 13.55 6.57
C PRO A 250 -2.16 13.54 5.66
N LEU A 251 -2.23 13.00 4.44
CA LEU A 251 -1.10 13.03 3.51
C LEU A 251 -0.67 14.46 3.17
N LEU A 252 -1.62 15.35 2.88
CA LEU A 252 -1.31 16.76 2.60
C LEU A 252 -0.66 17.43 3.81
N GLU A 253 -1.17 17.20 5.01
CA GLU A 253 -0.61 17.72 6.27
C GLU A 253 0.81 17.20 6.52
N LEU A 254 1.03 15.88 6.42
CA LEU A 254 2.33 15.24 6.61
C LEU A 254 3.40 15.71 5.60
N LEU A 255 2.97 16.08 4.41
CA LEU A 255 3.81 16.62 3.35
C LEU A 255 3.95 18.16 3.39
N GLY A 256 3.26 18.83 4.30
CA GLY A 256 3.24 20.29 4.40
C GLY A 256 2.67 20.96 3.14
N ILE A 257 1.67 20.32 2.49
CA ILE A 257 1.01 20.84 1.30
C ILE A 257 -0.30 21.52 1.71
N GLN A 258 -0.43 22.81 1.41
CA GLN A 258 -1.67 23.53 1.67
C GLN A 258 -2.77 23.10 0.70
N TRP A 259 -4.00 23.06 1.17
CA TRP A 259 -5.15 22.68 0.35
C TRP A 259 -5.34 23.58 -0.88
N SER A 260 -5.08 24.89 -0.72
CA SER A 260 -5.09 25.85 -1.83
C SER A 260 -4.06 25.51 -2.90
N GLU A 261 -2.85 25.11 -2.50
CA GLU A 261 -1.76 24.69 -3.39
C GLU A 261 -2.11 23.38 -4.11
N PHE A 262 -2.70 22.41 -3.39
CA PHE A 262 -3.16 21.15 -3.98
C PHE A 262 -4.27 21.32 -5.01
N ARG A 263 -5.17 22.28 -4.84
CA ARG A 263 -6.28 22.59 -5.79
C ARG A 263 -5.83 23.36 -7.02
N GLN A 264 -4.76 24.13 -6.97
CA GLN A 264 -4.30 24.95 -8.09
C GLN A 264 -3.76 24.06 -9.23
N ARG A 265 -4.47 24.07 -10.39
CA ARG A 265 -3.89 23.55 -11.64
C ARG A 265 -2.87 24.54 -12.16
N LYS A 266 -1.65 24.10 -12.55
CA LYS A 266 -0.77 24.94 -13.36
C LYS A 266 -1.53 25.31 -14.65
N PRO A 267 -1.54 26.59 -15.07
CA PRO A 267 -2.08 26.95 -16.37
C PRO A 267 -1.31 26.18 -17.45
N ASP A 268 -2.06 25.61 -18.40
CA ASP A 268 -1.50 24.81 -19.49
C ASP A 268 -0.53 25.68 -20.31
N ARG A 269 0.76 25.40 -20.28
CA ARG A 269 1.78 26.18 -21.00
C ARG A 269 1.63 26.11 -22.52
N ARG A 270 0.67 25.37 -23.05
CA ARG A 270 0.37 25.27 -24.50
C ARG A 270 -0.59 26.35 -25.00
N ALA A 271 -1.15 27.19 -24.11
CA ALA A 271 -2.10 28.24 -24.50
C ALA A 271 -1.45 29.61 -24.79
N VAL A 272 -0.12 29.70 -24.84
CA VAL A 272 0.58 30.95 -25.18
C VAL A 272 1.52 30.69 -26.34
N SER A 273 1.03 30.75 -27.55
CA SER A 273 1.70 31.29 -28.75
C SER A 273 0.87 31.05 -30.02
N THR A 274 -0.11 31.91 -30.27
CA THR A 274 -0.41 32.33 -31.62
C THR A 274 0.04 33.77 -31.74
N PRO A 275 1.16 34.05 -32.44
CA PRO A 275 1.41 35.40 -32.88
C PRO A 275 0.39 35.71 -33.99
N SER A 276 -0.47 36.69 -33.75
CA SER A 276 -1.16 37.35 -34.84
C SER A 276 -0.12 37.94 -35.77
N LEU A 277 -0.03 37.41 -36.96
CA LEU A 277 0.73 37.99 -38.08
C LEU A 277 -0.11 39.17 -38.66
N PRO A 278 0.58 40.21 -39.13
CA PRO A 278 -0.01 41.46 -39.62
C PRO A 278 -0.79 41.27 -40.91
#